data_5ab281463295a1f577464e2b58c43b27
#
_entry.id   5ab281463295a1f577464e2b58c43b27
#
_cell.length_a   1.000
_cell.length_b   1.000
_cell.length_c   1.000
_cell.angle_alpha   90.00
_cell.angle_beta   90.00
_cell.angle_gamma   90.00
#
_symmetry.space_group_name_H-M   'P 1'
#
loop_
_entity.id
_entity.type
_entity.pdbx_description
1 polymer ?
#
loop_
_entity_poly.entity_id
_entity_poly.type
_entity_poly.pdbx_seq_one_letter_code
_entity_poly.pdbx_strand_id
1 'polypeptide(L)'
;MPLIFLDKLDNKIGLGLAALGRPEYININHNQELGSDKSKEKLSHISYEIIDYAYSKGIKYFDAARVYGASEEFLSNWLKLNKDKEVYCGSKWGYEYLADWELNSRVHERKDHSLNFFKKQWAESKLFLKHNINLYQIHSATKDTGVLNDNKILDTLYTLKEKGIEIGISTTGLDQNEMIEKVIEINKKSVLFSSIQSTYNIFEQNSENFLIKARQEGISIIIKEVFANGRLSSNNQIYNREIILDINQHSLTLNQSIEKIAFLWVLQKPWVDIVLSGATTKTQIDENFNCLKFLKLELGFLKQYKLPSDLYWSDRKKLNWN
;
A
#
# COMPACT_ATOMS: atom_id res chain seq x y z
N MET A 1 13.28 -14.72 4.80
CA MET A 1 12.70 -14.72 6.16
C MET A 1 11.59 -13.68 6.18
N PRO A 2 10.47 -13.94 6.85
CA PRO A 2 9.38 -12.97 6.97
C PRO A 2 9.83 -11.71 7.72
N LEU A 3 9.03 -10.64 7.65
CA LEU A 3 9.26 -9.41 8.41
C LEU A 3 9.33 -9.73 9.91
N ILE A 4 10.40 -9.29 10.57
CA ILE A 4 10.68 -9.62 11.98
C ILE A 4 9.68 -9.01 12.96
N PHE A 5 8.90 -8.01 12.55
CA PHE A 5 7.94 -7.32 13.42
C PHE A 5 6.49 -7.85 13.29
N LEU A 6 6.23 -8.85 12.44
CA LEU A 6 4.87 -9.36 12.25
C LEU A 6 4.23 -9.89 13.54
N ASP A 7 5.01 -10.61 14.34
CA ASP A 7 4.53 -11.19 15.61
C ASP A 7 4.22 -10.13 16.70
N LYS A 8 4.60 -8.88 16.43
CA LYS A 8 4.35 -7.74 17.32
C LYS A 8 3.14 -6.89 16.88
N LEU A 9 2.53 -7.23 15.74
CA LEU A 9 1.30 -6.60 15.28
C LEU A 9 0.09 -7.27 15.93
N ASP A 10 -0.81 -6.45 16.48
CA ASP A 10 -2.02 -6.95 17.13
C ASP A 10 -3.07 -7.44 16.12
N ASN A 11 -2.94 -7.03 14.87
CA ASN A 11 -3.82 -7.39 13.76
C ASN A 11 -3.10 -7.20 12.42
N LYS A 12 -3.74 -7.67 11.33
CA LYS A 12 -3.20 -7.57 9.97
C LYS A 12 -3.40 -6.22 9.28
N ILE A 13 -3.90 -5.19 9.95
CA ILE A 13 -4.21 -3.90 9.31
C ILE A 13 -3.03 -2.95 9.47
N GLY A 14 -2.56 -2.40 8.35
CA GLY A 14 -1.61 -1.29 8.32
C GLY A 14 -2.26 -0.03 7.75
N LEU A 15 -1.71 1.15 8.03
CA LEU A 15 -2.15 2.42 7.44
C LEU A 15 -1.20 2.87 6.34
N GLY A 16 -1.71 2.95 5.09
CA GLY A 16 -1.01 3.56 3.97
C GLY A 16 -1.18 5.08 3.96
N LEU A 17 -0.08 5.82 3.84
CA LEU A 17 -0.09 7.27 3.92
C LEU A 17 -0.10 7.98 2.56
N ALA A 18 -0.34 7.26 1.46
CA ALA A 18 -0.33 7.84 0.11
C ALA A 18 -1.40 8.93 -0.09
N ALA A 19 -2.60 8.70 0.42
CA ALA A 19 -3.73 9.62 0.31
C ALA A 19 -3.66 10.78 1.32
N LEU A 20 -2.92 10.63 2.41
CA LEU A 20 -2.75 11.66 3.45
C LEU A 20 -1.55 12.57 3.19
N GLY A 21 -0.55 12.10 2.44
CA GLY A 21 0.74 12.79 2.31
C GLY A 21 0.78 13.85 1.22
N ARG A 22 -0.24 13.97 0.36
CA ARG A 22 -0.27 14.87 -0.80
C ARG A 22 -1.70 15.31 -1.14
N PRO A 23 -1.88 16.48 -1.78
CA PRO A 23 -3.20 17.07 -1.98
C PRO A 23 -4.06 16.35 -3.01
N GLU A 24 -3.46 15.60 -3.94
CA GLU A 24 -4.16 14.83 -4.97
C GLU A 24 -3.66 13.38 -4.99
N TYR A 25 -4.59 12.46 -5.18
CA TYR A 25 -4.31 11.04 -5.28
C TYR A 25 -5.20 10.36 -6.33
N ILE A 26 -4.71 9.26 -6.90
CA ILE A 26 -5.44 8.45 -7.88
C ILE A 26 -6.48 7.57 -7.17
N ASN A 27 -7.55 8.21 -6.68
CA ASN A 27 -8.63 7.52 -5.96
C ASN A 27 -9.96 8.24 -6.20
N ILE A 28 -11.02 7.51 -6.50
CA ILE A 28 -12.35 8.09 -6.70
C ILE A 28 -12.79 8.77 -5.40
N ASN A 29 -13.28 10.01 -5.50
CA ASN A 29 -13.79 10.83 -4.39
C ASN A 29 -12.77 11.30 -3.34
N HIS A 30 -11.48 11.20 -3.60
CA HIS A 30 -10.45 11.67 -2.67
C HIS A 30 -10.64 13.14 -2.24
N ASN A 31 -11.01 14.01 -3.18
CA ASN A 31 -11.30 15.42 -2.92
C ASN A 31 -12.41 15.66 -1.88
N GLN A 32 -13.43 14.82 -1.88
CA GLN A 32 -14.57 14.95 -0.95
C GLN A 32 -14.16 14.58 0.48
N GLU A 33 -13.23 13.67 0.65
CA GLU A 33 -12.78 13.17 1.94
C GLU A 33 -11.87 14.16 2.67
N LEU A 34 -10.94 14.83 1.95
CA LEU A 34 -9.98 15.77 2.51
C LEU A 34 -10.52 17.21 2.66
N GLY A 35 -11.63 17.51 1.99
CA GLY A 35 -12.19 18.86 1.95
C GLY A 35 -11.49 19.79 0.96
N SER A 36 -11.87 21.07 0.96
CA SER A 36 -11.39 22.07 -0.01
C SER A 36 -10.02 22.67 0.33
N ASP A 37 -9.66 22.73 1.62
CA ASP A 37 -8.34 23.20 2.06
C ASP A 37 -7.36 22.04 2.04
N LYS A 38 -6.50 22.03 1.02
CA LYS A 38 -5.45 21.04 0.81
C LYS A 38 -4.05 21.62 1.07
N SER A 39 -3.95 22.70 1.85
CA SER A 39 -2.65 23.24 2.27
C SER A 39 -1.85 22.18 3.01
N LYS A 40 -0.51 22.29 2.94
CA LYS A 40 0.39 21.34 3.60
C LYS A 40 0.16 21.32 5.11
N GLU A 41 -0.12 22.48 5.69
CA GLU A 41 -0.45 22.65 7.12
C GLU A 41 -1.71 21.90 7.48
N LYS A 42 -2.78 22.04 6.69
CA LYS A 42 -4.05 21.35 6.92
C LYS A 42 -3.90 19.83 6.80
N LEU A 43 -3.23 19.36 5.75
CA LEU A 43 -2.98 17.93 5.56
C LEU A 43 -2.06 17.34 6.64
N SER A 44 -1.08 18.12 7.13
CA SER A 44 -0.25 17.72 8.28
C SER A 44 -1.11 17.47 9.53
N HIS A 45 -2.06 18.36 9.81
CA HIS A 45 -2.97 18.21 10.95
C HIS A 45 -3.89 16.99 10.80
N ILE A 46 -4.53 16.86 9.64
CA ILE A 46 -5.38 15.69 9.33
C ILE A 46 -4.56 14.39 9.48
N SER A 47 -3.37 14.36 8.89
CA SER A 47 -2.50 13.16 8.95
C SER A 47 -2.14 12.81 10.39
N TYR A 48 -1.82 13.81 11.22
CA TYR A 48 -1.54 13.60 12.64
C TYR A 48 -2.74 12.94 13.35
N GLU A 49 -3.93 13.50 13.18
CA GLU A 49 -5.16 12.97 13.80
C GLU A 49 -5.47 11.54 13.33
N ILE A 50 -5.29 11.24 12.04
CA ILE A 50 -5.59 9.94 11.48
C ILE A 50 -4.57 8.90 11.92
N ILE A 51 -3.28 9.22 11.95
CA ILE A 51 -2.22 8.34 12.45
C ILE A 51 -2.45 8.04 13.93
N ASP A 52 -2.74 9.06 14.75
CA ASP A 52 -2.99 8.90 16.18
C ASP A 52 -4.23 8.05 16.45
N TYR A 53 -5.30 8.30 15.71
CA TYR A 53 -6.52 7.50 15.81
C TYR A 53 -6.30 6.05 15.38
N ALA A 54 -5.59 5.81 14.26
CA ALA A 54 -5.25 4.47 13.80
C ALA A 54 -4.44 3.70 14.84
N TYR A 55 -3.43 4.36 15.43
CA TYR A 55 -2.66 3.77 16.53
C TYR A 55 -3.54 3.42 17.74
N SER A 56 -4.45 4.30 18.13
CA SER A 56 -5.40 4.05 19.24
C SER A 56 -6.30 2.84 19.02
N LYS A 57 -6.51 2.42 17.75
CA LYS A 57 -7.24 1.21 17.36
C LYS A 57 -6.35 -0.04 17.30
N GLY A 58 -5.05 0.07 17.56
CA GLY A 58 -4.11 -1.05 17.48
C GLY A 58 -3.43 -1.23 16.13
N ILE A 59 -3.50 -0.23 15.23
CA ILE A 59 -2.71 -0.24 13.99
C ILE A 59 -1.29 0.22 14.33
N LYS A 60 -0.30 -0.68 14.17
CA LYS A 60 1.10 -0.41 14.49
C LYS A 60 2.00 -0.29 13.25
N TYR A 61 1.54 -0.67 12.06
CA TYR A 61 2.31 -0.53 10.82
C TYR A 61 1.83 0.63 9.98
N PHE A 62 2.77 1.55 9.64
CA PHE A 62 2.54 2.74 8.82
C PHE A 62 3.40 2.70 7.56
N ASP A 63 2.77 2.86 6.39
CA ASP A 63 3.41 2.67 5.08
C ASP A 63 3.49 4.00 4.32
N ALA A 64 4.66 4.63 4.32
CA ALA A 64 4.99 5.88 3.62
C ALA A 64 5.74 5.62 2.30
N ALA A 65 6.06 6.69 1.58
CA ALA A 65 7.01 6.69 0.47
C ALA A 65 7.48 8.11 0.16
N ARG A 66 8.66 8.26 -0.45
CA ARG A 66 9.16 9.57 -0.90
C ARG A 66 8.23 10.28 -1.87
N VAL A 67 7.60 9.51 -2.78
CA VAL A 67 6.67 10.04 -3.77
C VAL A 67 5.30 10.44 -3.18
N TYR A 68 5.00 10.06 -1.95
CA TYR A 68 3.75 10.44 -1.29
C TYR A 68 3.83 11.85 -0.67
N GLY A 69 4.41 12.80 -1.37
CA GLY A 69 4.53 14.20 -0.94
C GLY A 69 5.21 14.33 0.42
N ALA A 70 4.49 14.76 1.44
CA ALA A 70 4.99 14.97 2.79
C ALA A 70 4.74 13.80 3.76
N SER A 71 4.35 12.61 3.27
CA SER A 71 3.96 11.48 4.15
C SER A 71 5.02 11.09 5.18
N GLU A 72 6.31 11.06 4.80
CA GLU A 72 7.40 10.77 5.74
C GLU A 72 7.60 11.89 6.76
N GLU A 73 7.45 13.14 6.35
CA GLU A 73 7.52 14.31 7.23
C GLU A 73 6.37 14.28 8.26
N PHE A 74 5.14 14.03 7.81
CA PHE A 74 3.96 13.96 8.68
C PHE A 74 4.07 12.81 9.69
N LEU A 75 4.49 11.63 9.23
CA LEU A 75 4.75 10.49 10.11
C LEU A 75 5.87 10.81 11.11
N SER A 76 6.97 11.44 10.66
CA SER A 76 8.07 11.86 11.51
C SER A 76 7.63 12.83 12.61
N ASN A 77 6.75 13.79 12.28
CA ASN A 77 6.25 14.76 13.26
C ASN A 77 5.38 14.08 14.33
N TRP A 78 4.55 13.12 13.92
CA TRP A 78 3.79 12.31 14.88
C TRP A 78 4.70 11.47 15.79
N LEU A 79 5.73 10.79 15.22
CA LEU A 79 6.69 9.97 15.96
C LEU A 79 7.49 10.78 17.00
N LYS A 80 7.86 12.03 16.70
CA LYS A 80 8.57 12.92 17.64
C LYS A 80 7.77 13.19 18.91
N LEU A 81 6.45 13.26 18.80
CA LEU A 81 5.53 13.52 19.92
C LEU A 81 5.08 12.22 20.62
N ASN A 82 5.36 11.06 20.05
CA ASN A 82 4.89 9.76 20.49
C ASN A 82 6.03 8.74 20.60
N LYS A 83 7.14 9.13 21.24
CA LYS A 83 8.38 8.34 21.31
C LYS A 83 8.28 7.04 22.09
N ASP A 84 7.30 6.94 22.97
CA ASP A 84 6.99 5.77 23.81
C ASP A 84 6.13 4.72 23.10
N LYS A 85 5.57 5.07 21.93
CA LYS A 85 4.70 4.19 21.17
C LYS A 85 5.51 3.20 20.32
N GLU A 86 5.20 1.92 20.44
CA GLU A 86 5.78 0.88 19.59
C GLU A 86 5.11 0.89 18.22
N VAL A 87 5.85 1.25 17.17
CA VAL A 87 5.37 1.32 15.79
C VAL A 87 6.41 0.81 14.80
N TYR A 88 5.94 0.40 13.64
CA TYR A 88 6.76 -0.10 12.54
C TYR A 88 6.48 0.73 11.30
N CYS A 89 7.53 1.30 10.71
CA CYS A 89 7.43 2.19 9.57
C CYS A 89 8.06 1.54 8.33
N GLY A 90 7.26 1.47 7.27
CA GLY A 90 7.73 1.19 5.92
C GLY A 90 7.89 2.47 5.12
N SER A 91 8.94 2.56 4.29
CA SER A 91 9.02 3.57 3.25
C SER A 91 9.50 2.96 1.94
N LYS A 92 9.48 3.77 0.86
CA LYS A 92 9.77 3.31 -0.50
C LYS A 92 10.54 4.35 -1.29
N TRP A 93 11.36 3.87 -2.24
CA TRP A 93 12.14 4.68 -3.18
C TRP A 93 11.89 4.25 -4.63
N GLY A 94 12.19 5.12 -5.57
CA GLY A 94 12.09 4.82 -7.00
C GLY A 94 11.07 5.66 -7.76
N TYR A 95 10.48 6.65 -7.11
CA TYR A 95 9.65 7.67 -7.75
C TYR A 95 9.94 9.05 -7.19
N GLU A 96 10.01 10.05 -8.05
CA GLU A 96 10.09 11.45 -7.70
C GLU A 96 8.69 12.08 -7.70
N TYR A 97 8.38 12.84 -6.66
CA TYR A 97 7.15 13.64 -6.59
C TYR A 97 7.39 14.95 -7.34
N LEU A 98 6.64 15.19 -8.40
CA LEU A 98 6.82 16.33 -9.31
C LEU A 98 5.72 17.38 -9.20
N ALA A 99 4.55 17.04 -8.66
CA ALA A 99 3.44 17.99 -8.54
C ALA A 99 3.73 19.16 -7.58
N ASP A 100 4.72 19.02 -6.69
CA ASP A 100 5.17 20.04 -5.74
C ASP A 100 4.01 20.80 -5.05
N TRP A 101 2.99 20.06 -4.65
CA TRP A 101 1.75 20.58 -4.03
C TRP A 101 0.79 21.34 -4.96
N GLU A 102 1.11 21.45 -6.26
CA GLU A 102 0.21 22.05 -7.25
C GLU A 102 -0.98 21.14 -7.53
N LEU A 103 -2.20 21.69 -7.43
CA LEU A 103 -3.42 21.01 -7.83
C LEU A 103 -3.54 20.99 -9.35
N ASN A 104 -4.09 19.89 -9.90
CA ASN A 104 -4.25 19.65 -11.33
C ASN A 104 -2.91 19.65 -12.11
N SER A 105 -1.84 19.26 -11.47
CA SER A 105 -0.53 19.11 -12.14
C SER A 105 -0.64 18.14 -13.31
N ARG A 106 0.04 18.44 -14.42
CA ARG A 106 0.07 17.55 -15.60
C ARG A 106 0.89 16.30 -15.38
N VAL A 107 1.89 16.38 -14.50
CA VAL A 107 2.80 15.27 -14.16
C VAL A 107 2.96 15.23 -12.66
N HIS A 108 2.42 14.20 -12.03
CA HIS A 108 2.45 14.05 -10.58
C HIS A 108 3.72 13.37 -10.09
N GLU A 109 4.22 12.40 -10.85
CA GLU A 109 5.35 11.58 -10.43
C GLU A 109 6.15 11.05 -11.62
N ARG A 110 7.44 10.79 -11.39
CA ARG A 110 8.34 10.18 -12.37
C ARG A 110 9.07 9.01 -11.73
N LYS A 111 9.07 7.86 -12.41
CA LYS A 111 9.79 6.66 -11.97
C LYS A 111 11.28 6.80 -12.29
N ASP A 112 12.14 6.53 -11.30
CA ASP A 112 13.59 6.43 -11.45
C ASP A 112 14.14 5.40 -10.45
N HIS A 113 14.53 4.23 -10.97
CA HIS A 113 15.14 3.15 -10.20
C HIS A 113 16.68 3.12 -10.32
N SER A 114 17.32 4.23 -10.70
CA SER A 114 18.78 4.29 -10.75
C SER A 114 19.41 4.26 -9.36
N LEU A 115 20.65 3.75 -9.28
CA LEU A 115 21.41 3.71 -8.03
C LEU A 115 21.63 5.12 -7.44
N ASN A 116 21.82 6.14 -8.28
CA ASN A 116 21.99 7.52 -7.81
C ASN A 116 20.71 8.04 -7.18
N PHE A 117 19.57 7.73 -7.78
CA PHE A 117 18.28 8.14 -7.23
C PHE A 117 17.97 7.38 -5.93
N PHE A 118 18.29 6.08 -5.86
CA PHE A 118 18.25 5.33 -4.60
C PHE A 118 19.02 6.03 -3.48
N LYS A 119 20.31 6.39 -3.72
CA LYS A 119 21.16 7.04 -2.73
C LYS A 119 20.58 8.38 -2.24
N LYS A 120 20.05 9.19 -3.18
CA LYS A 120 19.35 10.44 -2.88
C LYS A 120 18.15 10.17 -1.94
N GLN A 121 17.23 9.32 -2.37
CA GLN A 121 15.99 9.07 -1.62
C GLN A 121 16.21 8.37 -0.28
N TRP A 122 17.21 7.45 -0.20
CA TRP A 122 17.61 6.88 1.08
C TRP A 122 18.10 7.92 2.08
N ALA A 123 18.92 8.87 1.63
CA ALA A 123 19.40 9.97 2.47
C ALA A 123 18.24 10.84 2.96
N GLU A 124 17.28 11.16 2.09
CA GLU A 124 16.08 11.93 2.41
C GLU A 124 15.16 11.17 3.40
N SER A 125 14.88 9.89 3.17
CA SER A 125 14.07 9.07 4.08
C SER A 125 14.70 8.98 5.47
N LYS A 126 16.02 8.83 5.54
CA LYS A 126 16.76 8.85 6.81
C LYS A 126 16.70 10.20 7.53
N LEU A 127 16.63 11.31 6.80
CA LEU A 127 16.48 12.63 7.41
C LEU A 127 15.16 12.76 8.18
N PHE A 128 14.07 12.24 7.62
CA PHE A 128 12.75 12.28 8.24
C PHE A 128 12.56 11.18 9.29
N LEU A 129 12.67 9.92 8.89
CA LEU A 129 12.28 8.77 9.71
C LEU A 129 13.41 8.26 10.63
N LYS A 130 14.66 8.62 10.34
CA LYS A 130 15.84 8.25 11.16
C LYS A 130 15.93 6.73 11.40
N HIS A 131 15.93 6.32 12.67
CA HIS A 131 15.98 4.93 13.12
C HIS A 131 14.62 4.21 13.09
N ASN A 132 13.54 4.92 12.75
CA ASN A 132 12.21 4.32 12.72
C ASN A 132 11.90 3.58 11.38
N ILE A 133 12.82 3.60 10.40
CA ILE A 133 12.63 2.82 9.17
C ILE A 133 12.87 1.34 9.49
N ASN A 134 11.81 0.55 9.54
CA ASN A 134 11.87 -0.90 9.72
C ASN A 134 11.91 -1.64 8.38
N LEU A 135 11.20 -1.12 7.37
CA LEU A 135 11.10 -1.70 6.03
C LEU A 135 11.37 -0.65 4.96
N TYR A 136 12.33 -0.91 4.06
CA TYR A 136 12.60 -0.04 2.91
C TYR A 136 12.40 -0.79 1.60
N GLN A 137 11.55 -0.26 0.71
CA GLN A 137 11.02 -1.01 -0.42
C GLN A 137 11.38 -0.37 -1.76
N ILE A 138 11.68 -1.20 -2.77
CA ILE A 138 11.66 -0.77 -4.17
C ILE A 138 10.20 -0.45 -4.53
N HIS A 139 9.92 0.77 -5.00
CA HIS A 139 8.57 1.23 -5.26
C HIS A 139 8.08 0.86 -6.66
N SER A 140 7.03 0.05 -6.74
CA SER A 140 6.34 -0.31 -8.00
C SER A 140 7.31 -0.80 -9.09
N ALA A 141 8.12 -1.78 -8.74
CA ALA A 141 9.06 -2.40 -9.68
C ALA A 141 8.32 -3.00 -10.87
N THR A 142 8.87 -2.77 -12.05
CA THR A 142 8.40 -3.27 -13.33
C THR A 142 9.59 -3.77 -14.14
N LYS A 143 9.34 -4.62 -15.13
CA LYS A 143 10.37 -5.25 -15.94
C LYS A 143 11.24 -4.23 -16.70
N ASP A 144 10.62 -3.20 -17.23
CA ASP A 144 11.26 -2.15 -18.03
C ASP A 144 12.33 -1.37 -17.27
N THR A 145 12.24 -1.27 -15.95
CA THR A 145 13.25 -0.57 -15.14
C THR A 145 14.51 -1.37 -14.91
N GLY A 146 14.46 -2.70 -15.09
CA GLY A 146 15.60 -3.59 -14.87
C GLY A 146 16.14 -3.64 -13.43
N VAL A 147 15.46 -3.03 -12.47
CA VAL A 147 15.94 -2.84 -11.08
C VAL A 147 16.34 -4.14 -10.37
N LEU A 148 15.66 -5.25 -10.65
CA LEU A 148 15.96 -6.56 -10.08
C LEU A 148 17.11 -7.30 -10.80
N ASN A 149 17.67 -6.71 -11.85
CA ASN A 149 18.83 -7.23 -12.59
C ASN A 149 20.09 -6.36 -12.38
N ASP A 150 19.97 -5.23 -11.67
CA ASP A 150 21.11 -4.35 -11.34
C ASP A 150 21.81 -4.83 -10.07
N ASN A 151 22.94 -5.54 -10.24
CA ASN A 151 23.71 -6.05 -9.11
C ASN A 151 24.18 -4.95 -8.16
N LYS A 152 24.49 -3.73 -8.64
CA LYS A 152 24.93 -2.62 -7.78
C LYS A 152 23.81 -2.17 -6.85
N ILE A 153 22.58 -2.19 -7.33
CA ILE A 153 21.39 -1.90 -6.50
C ILE A 153 21.18 -3.02 -5.49
N LEU A 154 21.20 -4.29 -5.95
CA LEU A 154 21.01 -5.44 -5.06
C LEU A 154 22.08 -5.48 -3.96
N ASP A 155 23.35 -5.28 -4.27
CA ASP A 155 24.45 -5.23 -3.29
C ASP A 155 24.25 -4.08 -2.28
N THR A 156 23.76 -2.94 -2.75
CA THR A 156 23.46 -1.81 -1.87
C THR A 156 22.29 -2.13 -0.92
N LEU A 157 21.26 -2.81 -1.41
CA LEU A 157 20.14 -3.27 -0.58
C LEU A 157 20.58 -4.34 0.45
N TYR A 158 21.47 -5.26 0.06
CA TYR A 158 22.11 -6.20 1.01
C TYR A 158 22.85 -5.46 2.13
N THR A 159 23.62 -4.43 1.78
CA THR A 159 24.32 -3.60 2.78
C THR A 159 23.35 -2.91 3.76
N LEU A 160 22.16 -2.51 3.31
CA LEU A 160 21.13 -1.97 4.21
C LEU A 160 20.54 -3.07 5.10
N LYS A 161 20.30 -4.25 4.54
CA LYS A 161 19.78 -5.38 5.31
C LYS A 161 20.73 -5.79 6.44
N GLU A 162 22.03 -5.83 6.17
CA GLU A 162 23.08 -6.10 7.19
C GLU A 162 23.08 -5.05 8.31
N LYS A 163 22.59 -3.85 8.05
CA LYS A 163 22.41 -2.78 9.06
C LYS A 163 21.08 -2.86 9.80
N GLY A 164 20.31 -3.93 9.61
CA GLY A 164 19.06 -4.20 10.32
C GLY A 164 17.82 -3.58 9.67
N ILE A 165 17.90 -3.10 8.42
CA ILE A 165 16.73 -2.61 7.68
C ILE A 165 16.14 -3.77 6.86
N GLU A 166 14.88 -4.09 7.09
CA GLU A 166 14.19 -5.06 6.25
C GLU A 166 14.01 -4.51 4.82
N ILE A 167 14.29 -5.36 3.83
CA ILE A 167 14.18 -4.98 2.42
C ILE A 167 12.93 -5.58 1.82
N GLY A 168 12.15 -4.75 1.15
CA GLY A 168 10.95 -5.15 0.44
C GLY A 168 10.88 -4.63 -0.98
N ILE A 169 9.81 -5.01 -1.65
CA ILE A 169 9.48 -4.53 -3.00
C ILE A 169 7.98 -4.32 -3.10
N SER A 170 7.55 -3.25 -3.77
CA SER A 170 6.18 -3.19 -4.22
C SER A 170 6.08 -3.43 -5.73
N THR A 171 5.00 -4.08 -6.16
CA THR A 171 4.73 -4.44 -7.55
C THR A 171 3.52 -3.68 -8.08
N THR A 172 3.43 -3.54 -9.40
CA THR A 172 2.32 -2.86 -10.10
C THR A 172 2.22 -3.30 -11.55
N GLY A 173 1.06 -3.12 -12.16
CA GLY A 173 0.89 -3.35 -13.59
C GLY A 173 0.82 -4.83 -13.97
N LEU A 174 0.93 -5.08 -15.26
CA LEU A 174 0.89 -6.43 -15.83
C LEU A 174 2.08 -7.29 -15.40
N ASP A 175 3.18 -6.65 -15.01
CA ASP A 175 4.43 -7.32 -14.65
C ASP A 175 4.43 -7.86 -13.20
N GLN A 176 3.36 -7.65 -12.41
CA GLN A 176 3.34 -8.07 -11.00
C GLN A 176 3.85 -9.49 -10.79
N ASN A 177 3.32 -10.44 -11.57
CA ASN A 177 3.62 -11.85 -11.40
C ASN A 177 5.09 -12.15 -11.72
N GLU A 178 5.63 -11.57 -12.80
CA GLU A 178 7.03 -11.73 -13.17
C GLU A 178 7.97 -11.15 -12.10
N MET A 179 7.61 -9.98 -11.54
CA MET A 179 8.40 -9.38 -10.46
C MET A 179 8.38 -10.23 -9.18
N ILE A 180 7.24 -10.83 -8.83
CA ILE A 180 7.12 -11.74 -7.69
C ILE A 180 8.01 -12.97 -7.89
N GLU A 181 7.97 -13.61 -9.08
CA GLU A 181 8.82 -14.76 -9.38
C GLU A 181 10.31 -14.41 -9.33
N LYS A 182 10.68 -13.24 -9.87
CA LYS A 182 12.06 -12.77 -9.81
C LYS A 182 12.56 -12.56 -8.38
N VAL A 183 11.74 -12.03 -7.50
CA VAL A 183 12.05 -11.91 -6.06
C VAL A 183 12.27 -13.27 -5.41
N ILE A 184 11.42 -14.26 -5.72
CA ILE A 184 11.58 -15.63 -5.23
C ILE A 184 12.91 -16.21 -5.72
N GLU A 185 13.26 -16.02 -7.00
CA GLU A 185 14.53 -16.48 -7.58
C GLU A 185 15.75 -15.85 -6.91
N ILE A 186 15.70 -14.53 -6.63
CA ILE A 186 16.79 -13.84 -5.93
C ILE A 186 16.94 -14.43 -4.52
N ASN A 187 15.83 -14.57 -3.78
CA ASN A 187 15.86 -15.08 -2.42
C ASN A 187 16.34 -16.54 -2.31
N LYS A 188 16.13 -17.37 -3.35
CA LYS A 188 16.68 -18.73 -3.38
C LYS A 188 18.22 -18.76 -3.48
N LYS A 189 18.82 -17.72 -4.06
CA LYS A 189 20.28 -17.59 -4.15
C LYS A 189 20.87 -16.93 -2.91
N SER A 190 20.22 -15.88 -2.44
CA SER A 190 20.62 -15.11 -1.27
C SER A 190 19.43 -14.35 -0.74
N VAL A 191 19.05 -14.56 0.54
CA VAL A 191 17.84 -14.00 1.12
C VAL A 191 17.97 -12.48 1.28
N LEU A 192 17.41 -11.73 0.34
CA LEU A 192 17.38 -10.27 0.35
C LEU A 192 16.01 -9.72 0.78
N PHE A 193 14.95 -10.13 0.09
CA PHE A 193 13.63 -9.54 0.28
C PHE A 193 12.86 -10.23 1.41
N SER A 194 12.40 -9.45 2.36
CA SER A 194 11.57 -9.89 3.49
C SER A 194 10.07 -9.72 3.19
N SER A 195 9.71 -8.84 2.24
CA SER A 195 8.31 -8.62 1.88
C SER A 195 8.09 -8.29 0.40
N ILE A 196 6.88 -8.62 -0.06
CA ILE A 196 6.30 -8.17 -1.32
C ILE A 196 5.01 -7.42 -1.00
N GLN A 197 4.90 -6.17 -1.49
CA GLN A 197 3.68 -5.36 -1.43
C GLN A 197 3.04 -5.36 -2.81
N SER A 198 1.86 -5.97 -2.95
CA SER A 198 1.20 -6.17 -4.24
C SER A 198 -0.23 -5.64 -4.26
N THR A 199 -0.72 -5.27 -5.45
CA THR A 199 -2.13 -4.99 -5.66
C THR A 199 -2.89 -6.32 -5.71
N TYR A 200 -3.87 -6.47 -4.81
CA TYR A 200 -4.79 -7.61 -4.80
C TYR A 200 -6.14 -7.17 -4.23
N ASN A 201 -7.21 -7.41 -4.98
CA ASN A 201 -8.58 -7.07 -4.59
C ASN A 201 -9.57 -7.93 -5.39
N ILE A 202 -10.88 -7.72 -5.20
CA ILE A 202 -11.93 -8.50 -5.87
C ILE A 202 -11.77 -8.50 -7.39
N PHE A 203 -11.32 -7.39 -8.00
CA PHE A 203 -11.14 -7.29 -9.46
C PHE A 203 -9.78 -7.81 -9.93
N GLU A 204 -8.70 -7.57 -9.18
CA GLU A 204 -7.35 -8.01 -9.52
C GLU A 204 -6.92 -9.18 -8.63
N GLN A 205 -7.16 -10.40 -9.11
CA GLN A 205 -6.84 -11.65 -8.42
C GLN A 205 -5.73 -12.44 -9.12
N ASN A 206 -5.14 -11.88 -10.20
CA ASN A 206 -4.25 -12.66 -11.07
C ASN A 206 -2.92 -13.02 -10.39
N SER A 207 -2.53 -12.31 -9.35
CA SER A 207 -1.30 -12.57 -8.59
C SER A 207 -1.47 -13.59 -7.44
N GLU A 208 -2.70 -14.10 -7.17
CA GLU A 208 -2.96 -14.93 -5.98
C GLU A 208 -1.99 -16.11 -5.84
N ASN A 209 -1.81 -16.92 -6.89
CA ASN A 209 -0.95 -18.09 -6.85
C ASN A 209 0.53 -17.73 -6.65
N PHE A 210 0.98 -16.62 -7.24
CA PHE A 210 2.36 -16.14 -7.10
C PHE A 210 2.62 -15.62 -5.68
N LEU A 211 1.66 -14.93 -5.08
CA LEU A 211 1.72 -14.45 -3.70
C LEU A 211 1.70 -15.59 -2.69
N ILE A 212 0.87 -16.61 -2.91
CA ILE A 212 0.87 -17.85 -2.11
C ILE A 212 2.24 -18.52 -2.16
N LYS A 213 2.84 -18.67 -3.36
CA LYS A 213 4.17 -19.24 -3.54
C LYS A 213 5.24 -18.42 -2.80
N ALA A 214 5.20 -17.08 -2.92
CA ALA A 214 6.12 -16.21 -2.21
C ALA A 214 5.99 -16.36 -0.69
N ARG A 215 4.75 -16.47 -0.18
CA ARG A 215 4.51 -16.70 1.26
C ARG A 215 5.06 -18.05 1.74
N GLN A 216 4.93 -19.10 0.93
CA GLN A 216 5.50 -20.43 1.21
C GLN A 216 7.04 -20.40 1.25
N GLU A 217 7.67 -19.54 0.45
CA GLU A 217 9.12 -19.30 0.47
C GLU A 217 9.57 -18.35 1.62
N GLY A 218 8.67 -18.03 2.55
CA GLY A 218 8.97 -17.23 3.74
C GLY A 218 9.04 -15.73 3.50
N ILE A 219 8.43 -15.22 2.43
CA ILE A 219 8.33 -13.78 2.13
C ILE A 219 6.99 -13.26 2.64
N SER A 220 7.00 -12.18 3.40
CA SER A 220 5.76 -11.57 3.92
C SER A 220 4.97 -10.87 2.82
N ILE A 221 3.65 -10.98 2.87
CA ILE A 221 2.76 -10.43 1.86
C ILE A 221 1.99 -9.24 2.43
N ILE A 222 2.20 -8.07 1.83
CA ILE A 222 1.49 -6.83 2.12
C ILE A 222 0.55 -6.53 0.94
N ILE A 223 -0.73 -6.30 1.20
CA ILE A 223 -1.70 -5.99 0.15
C ILE A 223 -2.05 -4.52 0.17
N LYS A 224 -2.00 -3.89 -1.01
CA LYS A 224 -2.42 -2.52 -1.29
C LYS A 224 -3.58 -2.48 -2.28
N GLU A 225 -4.21 -1.30 -2.41
CA GLU A 225 -5.31 -1.03 -3.38
C GLU A 225 -6.51 -1.98 -3.22
N VAL A 226 -6.86 -2.30 -1.98
CA VAL A 226 -7.97 -3.23 -1.66
C VAL A 226 -9.31 -2.77 -2.25
N PHE A 227 -9.52 -1.46 -2.32
CA PHE A 227 -10.72 -0.85 -2.90
C PHE A 227 -10.58 -0.53 -4.40
N ALA A 228 -9.54 -1.07 -5.07
CA ALA A 228 -9.28 -0.82 -6.51
C ALA A 228 -9.28 0.68 -6.86
N ASN A 229 -8.68 1.53 -6.01
CA ASN A 229 -8.68 3.00 -6.13
C ASN A 229 -10.10 3.61 -6.12
N GLY A 230 -10.97 3.12 -5.25
CA GLY A 230 -12.36 3.56 -5.11
C GLY A 230 -13.35 2.92 -6.09
N ARG A 231 -12.88 2.09 -7.03
CA ARG A 231 -13.78 1.35 -7.93
C ARG A 231 -14.62 0.30 -7.19
N LEU A 232 -14.14 -0.23 -6.07
CA LEU A 232 -14.88 -1.13 -5.15
C LEU A 232 -15.46 -0.30 -3.98
N SER A 233 -16.28 0.69 -4.31
CA SER A 233 -16.98 1.51 -3.32
C SER A 233 -18.39 1.86 -3.79
N SER A 234 -19.25 2.18 -2.85
CA SER A 234 -20.62 2.67 -3.08
C SER A 234 -20.66 3.97 -3.90
N ASN A 235 -19.57 4.74 -3.87
CA ASN A 235 -19.45 6.00 -4.60
C ASN A 235 -19.07 5.82 -6.07
N ASN A 236 -18.72 4.61 -6.49
CA ASN A 236 -18.38 4.34 -7.89
C ASN A 236 -19.63 4.33 -8.78
N GLN A 237 -19.76 5.33 -9.64
CA GLN A 237 -20.87 5.46 -10.59
C GLN A 237 -20.48 5.15 -12.04
N ILE A 238 -19.18 4.90 -12.31
CA ILE A 238 -18.64 4.90 -13.68
C ILE A 238 -18.06 3.53 -14.06
N TYR A 239 -17.18 2.98 -13.23
CA TYR A 239 -16.38 1.81 -13.60
C TYR A 239 -17.04 0.50 -13.17
N ASN A 240 -17.13 -0.47 -14.09
CA ASN A 240 -17.65 -1.82 -13.81
C ASN A 240 -19.02 -1.84 -13.11
N ARG A 241 -19.90 -0.91 -13.53
CA ARG A 241 -21.16 -0.61 -12.83
C ARG A 241 -22.04 -1.83 -12.61
N GLU A 242 -22.17 -2.71 -13.59
CA GLU A 242 -22.99 -3.95 -13.48
C GLU A 242 -22.46 -4.86 -12.39
N ILE A 243 -21.14 -5.06 -12.34
CA ILE A 243 -20.50 -5.87 -11.29
C ILE A 243 -20.69 -5.20 -9.90
N ILE A 244 -20.58 -3.88 -9.82
CA ILE A 244 -20.80 -3.15 -8.56
C ILE A 244 -22.24 -3.29 -8.08
N LEU A 245 -23.22 -3.23 -8.99
CA LEU A 245 -24.63 -3.42 -8.64
C LEU A 245 -24.89 -4.84 -8.13
N ASP A 246 -24.29 -5.85 -8.75
CA ASP A 246 -24.41 -7.25 -8.32
C ASP A 246 -23.75 -7.46 -6.94
N ILE A 247 -22.53 -6.96 -6.72
CA ILE A 247 -21.88 -7.00 -5.40
C ILE A 247 -22.73 -6.26 -4.36
N ASN A 248 -23.37 -5.14 -4.71
CA ASN A 248 -24.23 -4.39 -3.79
C ASN A 248 -25.50 -5.20 -3.39
N GLN A 249 -26.07 -5.98 -4.28
CA GLN A 249 -27.20 -6.87 -3.92
C GLN A 249 -26.75 -7.91 -2.88
N HIS A 250 -25.58 -8.51 -3.07
CA HIS A 250 -25.00 -9.41 -2.07
C HIS A 250 -24.71 -8.68 -0.75
N SER A 251 -24.19 -7.46 -0.81
CA SER A 251 -23.87 -6.66 0.38
C SER A 251 -25.12 -6.37 1.21
N LEU A 252 -26.24 -6.05 0.57
CA LEU A 252 -27.54 -5.88 1.23
C LEU A 252 -28.00 -7.17 1.92
N THR A 253 -27.88 -8.31 1.25
CA THR A 253 -28.24 -9.63 1.81
C THR A 253 -27.40 -9.96 3.04
N LEU A 254 -26.11 -9.57 3.03
CA LEU A 254 -25.18 -9.78 4.12
C LEU A 254 -25.26 -8.69 5.21
N ASN A 255 -26.07 -7.66 4.98
CA ASN A 255 -26.15 -6.45 5.83
C ASN A 255 -24.77 -5.82 6.09
N GLN A 256 -23.96 -5.73 5.03
CA GLN A 256 -22.61 -5.13 5.06
C GLN A 256 -22.45 -4.17 3.87
N SER A 257 -21.59 -3.15 3.98
CA SER A 257 -21.23 -2.29 2.84
C SER A 257 -20.29 -3.02 1.85
N ILE A 258 -20.26 -2.56 0.61
CA ILE A 258 -19.32 -3.09 -0.41
C ILE A 258 -17.86 -2.91 0.02
N GLU A 259 -17.54 -1.77 0.63
CA GLU A 259 -16.20 -1.47 1.15
C GLU A 259 -15.81 -2.49 2.23
N LYS A 260 -16.72 -2.77 3.16
CA LYS A 260 -16.47 -3.74 4.21
C LYS A 260 -16.28 -5.15 3.66
N ILE A 261 -17.09 -5.56 2.68
CA ILE A 261 -16.95 -6.86 2.01
C ILE A 261 -15.61 -6.94 1.27
N ALA A 262 -15.22 -5.88 0.54
CA ALA A 262 -13.97 -5.85 -0.20
C ALA A 262 -12.75 -5.94 0.72
N PHE A 263 -12.74 -5.21 1.83
CA PHE A 263 -11.64 -5.24 2.80
C PHE A 263 -11.56 -6.59 3.52
N LEU A 264 -12.72 -7.09 3.98
CA LEU A 264 -12.84 -8.35 4.68
C LEU A 264 -12.38 -9.54 3.82
N TRP A 265 -12.76 -9.55 2.53
CA TRP A 265 -12.37 -10.61 1.59
C TRP A 265 -10.85 -10.76 1.46
N VAL A 266 -10.09 -9.66 1.51
CA VAL A 266 -8.63 -9.69 1.52
C VAL A 266 -8.09 -10.10 2.89
N LEU A 267 -8.66 -9.58 4.00
CA LEU A 267 -8.24 -9.95 5.36
C LEU A 267 -8.38 -11.45 5.65
N GLN A 268 -9.36 -12.11 5.05
CA GLN A 268 -9.60 -13.55 5.22
C GLN A 268 -8.56 -14.43 4.54
N LYS A 269 -7.71 -13.87 3.65
CA LYS A 269 -6.69 -14.67 2.95
C LYS A 269 -5.61 -15.13 3.95
N PRO A 270 -5.39 -16.45 4.10
CA PRO A 270 -4.43 -16.96 5.09
C PRO A 270 -2.98 -16.61 4.76
N TRP A 271 -2.69 -16.33 3.48
CA TRP A 271 -1.37 -15.98 2.99
C TRP A 271 -1.07 -14.48 3.07
N VAL A 272 -2.02 -13.64 3.46
CA VAL A 272 -1.82 -12.20 3.65
C VAL A 272 -1.36 -11.92 5.08
N ASP A 273 -0.26 -11.18 5.21
CA ASP A 273 0.30 -10.76 6.51
C ASP A 273 -0.17 -9.36 6.90
N ILE A 274 -0.20 -8.41 5.95
CA ILE A 274 -0.65 -7.03 6.18
C ILE A 274 -1.58 -6.58 5.06
N VAL A 275 -2.70 -5.94 5.42
CA VAL A 275 -3.63 -5.28 4.51
C VAL A 275 -3.56 -3.77 4.75
N LEU A 276 -3.16 -3.00 3.75
CA LEU A 276 -3.07 -1.55 3.87
C LEU A 276 -4.44 -0.89 3.71
N SER A 277 -4.87 -0.21 4.75
CA SER A 277 -5.95 0.75 4.71
C SER A 277 -5.43 2.07 4.15
N GLY A 278 -6.10 2.63 3.15
CA GLY A 278 -5.86 3.98 2.65
C GLY A 278 -6.80 5.01 3.28
N ALA A 279 -7.27 4.77 4.50
CA ALA A 279 -8.23 5.63 5.18
C ALA A 279 -7.69 7.05 5.39
N THR A 280 -8.54 8.03 5.11
CA THR A 280 -8.31 9.47 5.31
C THR A 280 -9.23 10.05 6.39
N THR A 281 -10.17 9.24 6.91
CA THR A 281 -11.11 9.62 7.96
C THR A 281 -11.15 8.59 9.09
N LYS A 282 -11.53 9.04 10.29
CA LYS A 282 -11.72 8.16 11.47
C LYS A 282 -12.79 7.10 11.22
N THR A 283 -13.86 7.48 10.51
CA THR A 283 -14.95 6.56 10.15
C THR A 283 -14.44 5.40 9.29
N GLN A 284 -13.62 5.68 8.26
CA GLN A 284 -13.03 4.64 7.41
C GLN A 284 -12.11 3.70 8.20
N ILE A 285 -11.35 4.22 9.18
CA ILE A 285 -10.55 3.38 10.08
C ILE A 285 -11.45 2.46 10.90
N ASP A 286 -12.53 2.99 11.49
CA ASP A 286 -13.49 2.20 12.27
C ASP A 286 -14.15 1.10 11.42
N GLU A 287 -14.55 1.41 10.19
CA GLU A 287 -15.14 0.46 9.27
C GLU A 287 -14.17 -0.68 8.92
N ASN A 288 -12.92 -0.33 8.57
CA ASN A 288 -11.89 -1.32 8.26
C ASN A 288 -11.54 -2.17 9.47
N PHE A 289 -11.42 -1.56 10.65
CA PHE A 289 -11.11 -2.27 11.90
C PHE A 289 -12.27 -3.19 12.34
N ASN A 290 -13.51 -2.75 12.16
CA ASN A 290 -14.69 -3.55 12.45
C ASN A 290 -14.78 -4.82 11.59
N CYS A 291 -14.10 -4.89 10.44
CA CYS A 291 -14.02 -6.12 9.63
C CYS A 291 -13.46 -7.30 10.43
N LEU A 292 -12.58 -7.07 11.42
CA LEU A 292 -12.02 -8.12 12.25
C LEU A 292 -13.06 -8.93 13.03
N LYS A 293 -14.26 -8.38 13.25
CA LYS A 293 -15.39 -9.05 13.91
C LYS A 293 -16.11 -10.06 13.00
N PHE A 294 -15.87 -9.99 11.68
CA PHE A 294 -16.62 -10.72 10.66
C PHE A 294 -15.76 -11.69 9.84
N LEU A 295 -14.59 -12.07 10.35
CA LEU A 295 -13.65 -12.95 9.62
C LEU A 295 -14.21 -14.33 9.23
N LYS A 296 -15.37 -14.72 9.77
CA LYS A 296 -16.06 -15.98 9.43
C LYS A 296 -17.15 -15.82 8.36
N LEU A 297 -17.38 -14.61 7.86
CA LEU A 297 -18.39 -14.37 6.82
C LEU A 297 -18.01 -15.05 5.51
N GLU A 298 -18.94 -15.79 4.90
CA GLU A 298 -18.69 -16.52 3.66
C GLU A 298 -18.67 -15.57 2.46
N LEU A 299 -17.48 -15.33 1.91
CA LEU A 299 -17.25 -14.40 0.80
C LEU A 299 -16.65 -15.08 -0.45
N GLY A 300 -16.70 -16.41 -0.51
CA GLY A 300 -16.12 -17.19 -1.62
C GLY A 300 -16.68 -16.85 -2.99
N PHE A 301 -17.95 -16.41 -3.05
CA PHE A 301 -18.62 -15.99 -4.28
C PHE A 301 -17.95 -14.80 -4.98
N LEU A 302 -17.19 -13.96 -4.25
CA LEU A 302 -16.50 -12.80 -4.83
C LEU A 302 -15.40 -13.17 -5.82
N LYS A 303 -14.96 -14.42 -5.86
CA LYS A 303 -13.96 -14.89 -6.83
C LYS A 303 -14.43 -14.74 -8.28
N GLN A 304 -15.75 -14.80 -8.54
CA GLN A 304 -16.33 -14.68 -9.89
C GLN A 304 -16.11 -13.30 -10.52
N TYR A 305 -15.87 -12.25 -9.73
CA TYR A 305 -15.70 -10.88 -10.21
C TYR A 305 -14.27 -10.53 -10.62
N LYS A 306 -13.41 -11.53 -10.72
CA LYS A 306 -12.06 -11.36 -11.25
C LYS A 306 -12.11 -10.81 -12.69
N LEU A 307 -11.42 -9.70 -12.92
CA LEU A 307 -11.25 -9.13 -14.26
C LEU A 307 -9.98 -9.71 -14.94
N PRO A 308 -9.94 -9.71 -16.28
CA PRO A 308 -8.68 -9.83 -17.01
C PRO A 308 -7.71 -8.74 -16.55
N SER A 309 -6.43 -9.09 -16.36
CA SER A 309 -5.44 -8.17 -15.77
C SER A 309 -5.21 -6.92 -16.64
N ASP A 310 -5.19 -7.09 -17.96
CA ASP A 310 -5.09 -6.00 -18.94
C ASP A 310 -6.25 -4.99 -18.82
N LEU A 311 -7.48 -5.49 -18.65
CA LEU A 311 -8.65 -4.65 -18.43
C LEU A 311 -8.53 -3.89 -17.10
N TYR A 312 -8.20 -4.59 -15.99
CA TYR A 312 -8.04 -3.97 -14.69
C TYR A 312 -7.05 -2.81 -14.72
N TRP A 313 -5.85 -3.04 -15.29
CA TRP A 313 -4.79 -2.06 -15.34
C TRP A 313 -5.04 -0.95 -16.35
N SER A 314 -5.73 -1.25 -17.47
CA SER A 314 -6.21 -0.23 -18.42
C SER A 314 -7.19 0.74 -17.77
N ASP A 315 -8.17 0.22 -17.02
CA ASP A 315 -9.15 1.06 -16.33
C ASP A 315 -8.50 1.88 -15.20
N ARG A 316 -7.55 1.28 -14.47
CA ARG A 316 -6.79 2.02 -13.44
C ARG A 316 -6.02 3.20 -14.02
N LYS A 317 -5.46 3.07 -15.22
CA LYS A 317 -4.73 4.16 -15.90
C LYS A 317 -5.62 5.33 -16.32
N LYS A 318 -6.93 5.11 -16.47
CA LYS A 318 -7.91 6.15 -16.84
C LYS A 318 -8.40 6.95 -15.64
N LEU A 319 -8.08 6.52 -14.40
CA LEU A 319 -8.49 7.25 -13.22
C LEU A 319 -7.77 8.60 -13.13
N ASN A 320 -8.54 9.63 -12.84
CA ASN A 320 -8.01 10.97 -12.64
C ASN A 320 -7.32 11.09 -11.28
N TRP A 321 -6.38 11.97 -11.18
CA TRP A 321 -5.88 12.50 -9.92
C TRP A 321 -6.91 13.48 -9.36
N ASN A 322 -7.25 13.34 -8.09
CA ASN A 322 -8.28 14.14 -7.41
C ASN A 322 -7.75 14.71 -6.08
#